data_ed78a0d87fe5223dc14d77f82c193a62
#
_entry.id   ed78a0d87fe5223dc14d77f82c193a62
#
_cell.length_a   1.000
_cell.length_b   1.000
_cell.length_c   1.000
_cell.angle_alpha   90.00
_cell.angle_beta   90.00
_cell.angle_gamma   90.00
#
_symmetry.space_group_name_H-M   'P 1'
#
loop_
_entity.id
_entity.type
_entity.pdbx_description
1 polymer ?
#
loop_
_entity_poly.entity_id
_entity_poly.type
_entity_poly.pdbx_seq_one_letter_code
_entity_poly.pdbx_strand_id
1 'polypeptide(L)'
;QCGINVPRTRLLKDRYFAIERFDIEKGRGVHVVTAAALLKVDFRNQDTDYTNLLALTGYLTQDPLQVEEMYRRMVFNIVCDNKDDHAKNFSFICREGVWSLAPAYDITYSPEGSNGQHATSLFYDGNPGKELVVKAGTQIRIPRSTCEAIIDKVESVCGDNLPQMLKLK
;
A
#
# COMPACT_ATOMS: atom_id res chain seq x y z
N GLN A 1 -1.32 -13.40 3.23
CA GLN A 1 -2.19 -13.60 4.39
C GLN A 1 -3.15 -12.42 4.59
N CYS A 2 -2.69 -11.16 4.49
CA CYS A 2 -3.54 -9.96 4.56
C CYS A 2 -4.40 -9.72 3.31
N GLY A 3 -4.31 -10.53 2.27
CA GLY A 3 -5.07 -10.39 1.03
C GLY A 3 -4.55 -9.30 0.09
N ILE A 4 -3.33 -8.81 0.30
CA ILE A 4 -2.67 -7.84 -0.59
C ILE A 4 -2.01 -8.58 -1.74
N ASN A 5 -2.20 -8.07 -2.96
CA ASN A 5 -1.53 -8.56 -4.14
C ASN A 5 -0.06 -8.09 -4.14
N VAL A 6 0.86 -9.03 -4.02
CA VAL A 6 2.33 -8.81 -4.03
C VAL A 6 3.00 -9.67 -5.11
N PRO A 7 4.12 -9.24 -5.70
CA PRO A 7 4.90 -10.09 -6.61
C PRO A 7 5.43 -11.32 -5.88
N ARG A 8 5.77 -12.36 -6.61
CA ARG A 8 6.44 -13.53 -6.02
C ARG A 8 7.81 -13.13 -5.48
N THR A 9 8.11 -13.57 -4.27
CA THR A 9 9.38 -13.31 -3.60
C THR A 9 10.08 -14.61 -3.25
N ARG A 10 11.41 -14.58 -3.21
CA ARG A 10 12.25 -15.69 -2.77
C ARG A 10 13.43 -15.19 -1.97
N LEU A 11 13.81 -15.93 -0.94
CA LEU A 11 15.10 -15.78 -0.29
C LEU A 11 16.09 -16.77 -0.95
N LEU A 12 17.11 -16.25 -1.63
CA LEU A 12 18.11 -17.07 -2.32
C LEU A 12 19.32 -17.24 -1.41
N LYS A 13 19.72 -18.50 -1.18
CA LYS A 13 20.87 -18.87 -0.32
C LYS A 13 20.78 -18.24 1.07
N ASP A 14 19.56 -18.13 1.61
CA ASP A 14 19.26 -17.51 2.92
C ASP A 14 19.87 -16.12 3.15
N ARG A 15 20.19 -15.43 2.05
CA ARG A 15 20.90 -14.15 2.10
C ARG A 15 20.37 -13.10 1.14
N TYR A 16 19.93 -13.48 -0.06
CA TYR A 16 19.55 -12.54 -1.10
C TYR A 16 18.03 -12.53 -1.30
N PHE A 17 17.41 -11.38 -1.08
CA PHE A 17 16.01 -11.18 -1.42
C PHE A 17 15.86 -11.03 -2.94
N ALA A 18 14.99 -11.82 -3.53
CA ALA A 18 14.65 -11.73 -4.94
C ALA A 18 13.13 -11.53 -5.09
N ILE A 19 12.75 -10.64 -5.99
CA ILE A 19 11.37 -10.33 -6.32
C ILE A 19 11.13 -10.45 -7.82
N GLU A 20 10.00 -11.01 -8.21
CA GLU A 20 9.60 -11.11 -9.60
C GLU A 20 9.27 -9.73 -10.17
N ARG A 21 9.83 -9.41 -11.34
CA ARG A 21 9.57 -8.15 -12.03
C ARG A 21 8.16 -8.15 -12.62
N PHE A 22 7.30 -7.28 -12.14
CA PHE A 22 5.94 -7.08 -12.64
C PHE A 22 5.86 -6.07 -13.80
N ASP A 23 6.93 -5.32 -13.98
CA ASP A 23 7.07 -4.30 -15.02
C ASP A 23 7.70 -4.84 -16.32
N ILE A 24 7.93 -6.15 -16.41
CA ILE A 24 8.41 -6.84 -17.60
C ILE A 24 7.49 -8.02 -17.92
N GLU A 25 6.94 -8.04 -19.13
CA GLU A 25 6.14 -9.14 -19.65
C GLU A 25 6.69 -9.62 -20.99
N LYS A 26 6.94 -10.93 -21.10
CA LYS A 26 7.50 -11.55 -22.32
C LYS A 26 8.77 -10.84 -22.84
N GLY A 27 9.62 -10.39 -21.91
CA GLY A 27 10.86 -9.69 -22.21
C GLY A 27 10.71 -8.23 -22.64
N ARG A 28 9.52 -7.64 -22.54
CA ARG A 28 9.25 -6.23 -22.86
C ARG A 28 8.82 -5.47 -21.62
N GLY A 29 9.22 -4.19 -21.53
CA GLY A 29 8.76 -3.30 -20.47
C GLY A 29 7.26 -3.03 -20.56
N VAL A 30 6.59 -3.05 -19.43
CA VAL A 30 5.19 -2.62 -19.28
C VAL A 30 5.17 -1.17 -18.82
N HIS A 31 4.18 -0.40 -19.25
CA HIS A 31 4.04 0.98 -18.82
C HIS A 31 3.63 1.04 -17.35
N VAL A 32 4.55 1.52 -16.50
CA VAL A 32 4.33 1.66 -15.04
C VAL A 32 4.60 3.11 -14.64
N VAL A 33 3.70 3.69 -13.85
CA VAL A 33 3.83 5.06 -13.35
C VAL A 33 3.53 5.09 -11.85
N THR A 34 4.36 5.80 -11.08
CA THR A 34 4.13 5.96 -9.63
C THR A 34 3.02 6.97 -9.34
N ALA A 35 2.36 6.83 -8.19
CA ALA A 35 1.40 7.82 -7.72
C ALA A 35 2.07 9.20 -7.53
N ALA A 36 3.32 9.23 -7.07
CA ALA A 36 4.08 10.48 -6.94
C ALA A 36 4.16 11.25 -8.28
N ALA A 37 4.42 10.55 -9.38
CA ALA A 37 4.49 11.17 -10.70
C ALA A 37 3.11 11.64 -11.19
N LEU A 38 2.07 10.83 -10.99
CA LEU A 38 0.70 11.16 -11.40
C LEU A 38 0.11 12.34 -10.62
N LEU A 39 0.38 12.39 -9.31
CA LEU A 39 -0.08 13.48 -8.45
C LEU A 39 0.84 14.71 -8.52
N LYS A 40 2.02 14.60 -9.16
CA LYS A 40 3.04 15.66 -9.25
C LYS A 40 3.50 16.13 -7.87
N VAL A 41 3.63 15.21 -6.91
CA VAL A 41 4.08 15.50 -5.54
C VAL A 41 5.55 15.15 -5.37
N ASP A 42 6.28 15.94 -4.57
CA ASP A 42 7.61 15.55 -4.12
C ASP A 42 7.46 14.56 -2.95
N PHE A 43 7.83 13.32 -3.19
CA PHE A 43 7.73 12.24 -2.20
C PHE A 43 8.64 12.45 -0.95
N ARG A 44 9.58 13.41 -0.99
CA ARG A 44 10.41 13.78 0.16
C ARG A 44 9.66 14.66 1.16
N ASN A 45 8.61 15.31 0.69
CA ASN A 45 7.72 16.09 1.53
C ASN A 45 6.52 15.21 1.91
N GLN A 46 5.98 15.39 3.11
CA GLN A 46 4.75 14.70 3.57
C GLN A 46 3.50 15.33 2.93
N ASP A 47 3.53 15.56 1.62
CA ASP A 47 2.47 16.24 0.88
C ASP A 47 1.42 15.26 0.33
N THR A 48 1.56 13.97 0.64
CA THR A 48 0.64 12.94 0.16
C THR A 48 -0.32 12.52 1.26
N ASP A 49 -1.59 12.36 0.89
CA ASP A 49 -2.64 11.84 1.76
C ASP A 49 -3.27 10.59 1.12
N TYR A 50 -3.61 9.59 1.92
CA TYR A 50 -4.25 8.38 1.44
C TYR A 50 -5.59 8.62 0.75
N THR A 51 -6.29 9.70 1.09
CA THR A 51 -7.52 10.09 0.38
C THR A 51 -7.24 10.41 -1.08
N ASN A 52 -6.08 11.02 -1.38
CA ASN A 52 -5.64 11.28 -2.75
C ASN A 52 -5.28 9.98 -3.49
N LEU A 53 -4.63 9.02 -2.83
CA LEU A 53 -4.29 7.72 -3.41
C LEU A 53 -5.55 6.89 -3.73
N LEU A 54 -6.52 6.89 -2.82
CA LEU A 54 -7.81 6.23 -3.01
C LEU A 54 -8.60 6.86 -4.17
N ALA A 55 -8.66 8.20 -4.22
CA ALA A 55 -9.32 8.92 -5.30
C ALA A 55 -8.63 8.70 -6.66
N LEU A 56 -7.29 8.75 -6.70
CA LEU A 56 -6.50 8.47 -7.90
C LEU A 56 -6.74 7.04 -8.40
N THR A 57 -6.79 6.07 -7.48
CA THR A 57 -7.07 4.68 -7.84
C THR A 57 -8.44 4.55 -8.50
N GLY A 58 -9.47 5.12 -7.89
CA GLY A 58 -10.82 5.09 -8.46
C GLY A 58 -10.91 5.78 -9.81
N TYR A 59 -10.23 6.91 -9.97
CA TYR A 59 -10.21 7.67 -11.23
C TYR A 59 -9.52 6.90 -12.36
N LEU A 60 -8.36 6.30 -12.10
CA LEU A 60 -7.58 5.61 -13.13
C LEU A 60 -8.16 4.25 -13.49
N THR A 61 -8.52 3.46 -12.48
CA THR A 61 -8.90 2.06 -12.71
C THR A 61 -10.38 1.90 -13.01
N GLN A 62 -11.22 2.81 -12.53
CA GLN A 62 -12.68 2.74 -12.60
C GLN A 62 -13.23 1.40 -12.06
N ASP A 63 -12.49 0.75 -11.18
CA ASP A 63 -12.79 -0.56 -10.60
C ASP A 63 -12.82 -0.48 -9.06
N PRO A 64 -13.99 -0.67 -8.44
CA PRO A 64 -14.12 -0.65 -6.97
C PRO A 64 -13.25 -1.68 -6.26
N LEU A 65 -12.91 -2.82 -6.88
CA LEU A 65 -12.03 -3.83 -6.29
C LEU A 65 -10.59 -3.33 -6.17
N GLN A 66 -10.14 -2.52 -7.14
CA GLN A 66 -8.83 -1.87 -7.06
C GLN A 66 -8.78 -0.80 -5.96
N VAL A 67 -9.89 -0.10 -5.74
CA VAL A 67 -10.01 0.88 -4.66
C VAL A 67 -9.99 0.18 -3.29
N GLU A 68 -10.70 -0.95 -3.15
CA GLU A 68 -10.65 -1.77 -1.93
C GLU A 68 -9.24 -2.34 -1.70
N GLU A 69 -8.53 -2.75 -2.75
CA GLU A 69 -7.14 -3.21 -2.65
C GLU A 69 -6.22 -2.06 -2.17
N MET A 70 -6.36 -0.84 -2.69
CA MET A 70 -5.62 0.33 -2.20
C MET A 70 -5.95 0.63 -0.73
N TYR A 71 -7.23 0.54 -0.35
CA TYR A 71 -7.66 0.69 1.04
C TYR A 71 -7.00 -0.36 1.94
N ARG A 72 -6.94 -1.63 1.51
CA ARG A 72 -6.28 -2.72 2.23
C ARG A 72 -4.79 -2.48 2.43
N ARG A 73 -4.10 -1.91 1.43
CA ARG A 73 -2.69 -1.51 1.54
C ARG A 73 -2.49 -0.38 2.55
N MET A 74 -3.36 0.62 2.54
CA MET A 74 -3.37 1.69 3.55
C MET A 74 -3.52 1.09 4.96
N VAL A 75 -4.52 0.24 5.18
CA VAL A 75 -4.73 -0.44 6.47
C VAL A 75 -3.48 -1.22 6.89
N PHE A 76 -2.86 -1.96 5.96
CA PHE A 76 -1.65 -2.71 6.24
C PHE A 76 -0.50 -1.80 6.67
N ASN A 77 -0.23 -0.73 5.92
CA ASN A 77 0.86 0.18 6.25
C ASN A 77 0.68 0.80 7.64
N ILE A 78 -0.54 1.24 7.95
CA ILE A 78 -0.86 1.85 9.25
C ILE A 78 -0.73 0.83 10.40
N VAL A 79 -1.32 -0.36 10.26
CA VAL A 79 -1.35 -1.38 11.32
C VAL A 79 0.02 -2.02 11.55
N CYS A 80 0.81 -2.21 10.49
CA CYS A 80 2.10 -2.89 10.58
C CYS A 80 3.30 -1.93 10.68
N ASP A 81 3.07 -0.66 10.98
CA ASP A 81 4.13 0.36 11.09
C ASP A 81 5.08 0.41 9.89
N ASN A 82 4.53 0.25 8.68
CA ASN A 82 5.27 0.56 7.45
C ASN A 82 5.18 2.08 7.20
N LYS A 83 5.95 2.87 7.93
CA LYS A 83 5.91 4.34 7.87
C LYS A 83 6.75 4.93 6.73
N ASP A 84 7.42 4.09 5.93
CA ASP A 84 8.07 4.50 4.68
C ASP A 84 7.11 4.36 3.48
N ASP A 85 5.86 4.67 3.70
CA ASP A 85 4.73 4.53 2.77
C ASP A 85 4.55 5.73 1.84
N HIS A 86 5.65 6.26 1.33
CA HIS A 86 5.63 7.43 0.44
C HIS A 86 5.03 7.12 -0.95
N ALA A 87 4.56 8.17 -1.64
CA ALA A 87 3.82 8.06 -2.90
C ALA A 87 4.52 7.33 -4.05
N LYS A 88 5.84 7.12 -3.98
CA LYS A 88 6.59 6.28 -4.95
C LYS A 88 6.35 4.78 -4.75
N ASN A 89 5.94 4.35 -3.56
CA ASN A 89 5.69 2.94 -3.26
C ASN A 89 4.31 2.47 -3.74
N PHE A 90 3.55 3.37 -4.36
CA PHE A 90 2.29 3.08 -5.03
C PHE A 90 2.43 3.33 -6.52
N SER A 91 2.18 2.30 -7.33
CA SER A 91 2.28 2.39 -8.79
C SER A 91 1.05 1.85 -9.48
N PHE A 92 0.87 2.31 -10.70
CA PHE A 92 -0.18 1.88 -11.62
C PHE A 92 0.45 1.32 -12.89
N ILE A 93 -0.17 0.30 -13.45
CA ILE A 93 0.24 -0.36 -14.69
C ILE A 93 -0.82 -0.08 -15.75
N CYS A 94 -0.37 0.31 -16.93
CA CYS A 94 -1.24 0.44 -18.10
C CYS A 94 -0.93 -0.67 -19.10
N ARG A 95 -1.94 -1.49 -19.42
CA ARG A 95 -1.90 -2.51 -20.46
C ARG A 95 -2.99 -2.25 -21.47
N GLU A 96 -2.62 -2.02 -22.71
CA GLU A 96 -3.60 -1.78 -23.80
C GLU A 96 -4.62 -0.67 -23.47
N GLY A 97 -4.17 0.38 -22.78
CA GLY A 97 -5.02 1.49 -22.34
C GLY A 97 -5.83 1.26 -21.07
N VAL A 98 -5.78 0.06 -20.48
CA VAL A 98 -6.46 -0.26 -19.22
C VAL A 98 -5.49 -0.10 -18.04
N TRP A 99 -5.88 0.71 -17.06
CA TRP A 99 -5.12 0.95 -15.85
C TRP A 99 -5.51 0.01 -14.72
N SER A 100 -4.52 -0.47 -14.00
CA SER A 100 -4.70 -1.24 -12.76
C SER A 100 -3.62 -0.87 -11.75
N LEU A 101 -3.84 -1.19 -10.48
CA LEU A 101 -2.78 -1.13 -9.47
C LEU A 101 -1.65 -2.10 -9.83
N ALA A 102 -0.41 -1.65 -9.73
CA ALA A 102 0.73 -2.57 -9.69
C ALA A 102 0.62 -3.46 -8.44
N PRO A 103 1.19 -4.68 -8.43
CA PRO A 103 1.39 -5.42 -7.20
C PRO A 103 2.12 -4.54 -6.17
N ALA A 104 1.81 -4.70 -4.89
CA ALA A 104 2.48 -3.94 -3.84
C ALA A 104 3.94 -4.36 -3.71
N TYR A 105 4.82 -3.41 -3.55
CA TYR A 105 6.27 -3.60 -3.40
C TYR A 105 6.81 -2.67 -2.33
N ASP A 106 8.05 -2.88 -1.92
CA ASP A 106 8.73 -2.08 -0.91
C ASP A 106 7.95 -2.00 0.41
N ILE A 107 7.38 -3.14 0.80
CA ILE A 107 6.66 -3.30 2.05
C ILE A 107 7.67 -3.67 3.12
N THR A 108 7.92 -2.75 4.04
CA THR A 108 8.94 -2.89 5.10
C THR A 108 8.36 -2.58 6.47
N TYR A 109 8.93 -3.16 7.51
CA TYR A 109 8.68 -2.71 8.87
C TYR A 109 9.58 -1.51 9.15
N SER A 110 8.99 -0.32 9.26
CA SER A 110 9.71 0.95 9.37
C SER A 110 9.02 1.87 10.41
N PRO A 111 9.07 1.50 11.71
CA PRO A 111 8.31 2.21 12.75
C PRO A 111 8.83 3.63 13.01
N GLU A 112 10.09 3.90 12.68
CA GLU A 112 10.69 5.23 12.89
C GLU A 112 10.11 6.27 11.92
N GLY A 113 9.82 5.88 10.67
CA GLY A 113 9.24 6.75 9.64
C GLY A 113 9.95 8.10 9.51
N SER A 114 9.19 9.11 9.14
CA SER A 114 9.64 10.50 9.17
C SER A 114 9.19 11.15 10.49
N ASN A 115 10.11 11.31 11.44
CA ASN A 115 9.81 11.85 12.79
C ASN A 115 8.70 11.05 13.53
N GLY A 116 8.67 9.73 13.36
CA GLY A 116 7.67 8.86 13.96
C GLY A 116 6.31 8.86 13.27
N GLN A 117 6.19 9.49 12.10
CA GLN A 117 4.96 9.59 11.32
C GLN A 117 5.05 8.81 10.01
N HIS A 118 3.91 8.44 9.44
CA HIS A 118 3.78 7.92 8.10
C HIS A 118 4.21 8.98 7.06
N ALA A 119 4.86 8.54 5.99
CA ALA A 119 5.18 9.41 4.87
C ALA A 119 3.93 9.86 4.09
N THR A 120 2.86 9.06 4.15
CA THR A 120 1.54 9.40 3.63
C THR A 120 0.56 9.57 4.78
N SER A 121 0.01 10.76 4.95
CA SER A 121 -1.00 11.07 5.98
C SER A 121 -2.37 10.45 5.66
N LEU A 122 -3.28 10.47 6.62
CA LEU A 122 -4.70 10.21 6.38
C LEU A 122 -5.52 11.34 7.03
N PHE A 123 -6.21 12.13 6.22
CA PHE A 123 -6.87 13.37 6.65
C PHE A 123 -5.92 14.32 7.39
N TYR A 124 -4.69 14.45 6.86
CA TYR A 124 -3.60 15.26 7.42
C TYR A 124 -3.07 14.76 8.77
N ASP A 125 -3.46 13.56 9.22
CA ASP A 125 -2.91 12.90 10.40
C ASP A 125 -1.81 11.93 9.97
N GLY A 126 -0.59 12.11 10.48
CA GLY A 126 0.56 11.26 10.20
C GLY A 126 0.62 9.98 11.04
N ASN A 127 -0.29 9.82 12.03
CA ASN A 127 -0.44 8.60 12.84
C ASN A 127 -1.93 8.28 13.04
N PRO A 128 -2.68 8.02 11.95
CA PRO A 128 -4.12 7.91 12.00
C PRO A 128 -4.58 6.70 12.82
N GLY A 129 -5.55 6.93 13.70
CA GLY A 129 -6.22 5.87 14.45
C GLY A 129 -7.32 5.15 13.65
N LYS A 130 -7.82 4.03 14.23
CA LYS A 130 -8.84 3.15 13.63
C LYS A 130 -10.09 3.91 13.11
N GLU A 131 -10.55 4.92 13.84
CA GLU A 131 -11.72 5.72 13.44
C GLU A 131 -11.52 6.46 12.10
N LEU A 132 -10.32 7.05 11.89
CA LEU A 132 -9.99 7.71 10.62
C LEU A 132 -9.87 6.70 9.48
N VAL A 133 -9.31 5.53 9.75
CA VAL A 133 -9.21 4.44 8.77
C VAL A 133 -10.58 3.97 8.32
N VAL A 134 -11.51 3.72 9.25
CA VAL A 134 -12.91 3.37 8.94
C VAL A 134 -13.60 4.48 8.17
N LYS A 135 -13.41 5.75 8.59
CA LYS A 135 -13.97 6.91 7.91
C LYS A 135 -13.51 6.96 6.44
N ALA A 136 -12.22 6.74 6.17
CA ALA A 136 -11.70 6.73 4.81
C ALA A 136 -12.38 5.66 3.93
N GLY A 137 -12.52 4.44 4.43
CA GLY A 137 -13.21 3.37 3.71
C GLY A 137 -14.67 3.69 3.41
N THR A 138 -15.40 4.21 4.40
CA THR A 138 -16.81 4.57 4.21
C THR A 138 -17.02 5.72 3.22
N GLN A 139 -16.10 6.69 3.16
CA GLN A 139 -16.15 7.78 2.17
C GLN A 139 -16.01 7.30 0.73
N ILE A 140 -15.26 6.23 0.49
CA ILE A 140 -15.13 5.58 -0.83
C ILE A 140 -16.15 4.46 -1.05
N ARG A 141 -17.21 4.44 -0.25
CA ARG A 141 -18.35 3.51 -0.34
C ARG A 141 -18.03 2.05 0.00
N ILE A 142 -16.96 1.76 0.72
CA ILE A 142 -16.76 0.45 1.33
C ILE A 142 -17.68 0.36 2.55
N PRO A 143 -18.50 -0.70 2.68
CA PRO A 143 -19.36 -0.87 3.86
C PRO A 143 -18.52 -0.89 5.16
N ARG A 144 -19.05 -0.26 6.23
CA ARG A 144 -18.34 -0.19 7.52
C ARG A 144 -17.91 -1.58 8.01
N SER A 145 -18.78 -2.58 7.90
CA SER A 145 -18.47 -3.95 8.30
C SER A 145 -17.30 -4.55 7.50
N THR A 146 -17.18 -4.20 6.22
CA THR A 146 -16.03 -4.62 5.38
C THR A 146 -14.76 -3.90 5.80
N CYS A 147 -14.82 -2.60 6.11
CA CYS A 147 -13.68 -1.86 6.65
C CYS A 147 -13.16 -2.49 7.95
N GLU A 148 -14.05 -2.77 8.88
CA GLU A 148 -13.72 -3.40 10.16
C GLU A 148 -13.13 -4.80 9.95
N ALA A 149 -13.72 -5.63 9.09
CA ALA A 149 -13.21 -6.96 8.76
C ALA A 149 -11.80 -6.93 8.13
N ILE A 150 -11.52 -5.93 7.28
CA ILE A 150 -10.17 -5.74 6.71
C ILE A 150 -9.17 -5.37 7.82
N ILE A 151 -9.53 -4.45 8.70
CA ILE A 151 -8.68 -4.01 9.81
C ILE A 151 -8.40 -5.18 10.75
N ASP A 152 -9.44 -5.87 11.22
CA ASP A 152 -9.31 -7.01 12.14
C ASP A 152 -8.46 -8.14 11.54
N LYS A 153 -8.61 -8.38 10.22
CA LYS A 153 -7.78 -9.37 9.51
C LYS A 153 -6.30 -8.97 9.49
N VAL A 154 -6.00 -7.70 9.22
CA VAL A 154 -4.62 -7.21 9.18
C VAL A 154 -4.03 -7.20 10.57
N GLU A 155 -4.77 -6.72 11.59
CA GLU A 155 -4.34 -6.72 13.00
C GLU A 155 -3.98 -8.14 13.48
N SER A 156 -4.86 -9.13 13.21
CA SER A 156 -4.59 -10.52 13.56
C SER A 156 -3.33 -11.07 12.88
N VAL A 157 -3.21 -10.89 11.56
CA VAL A 157 -2.06 -11.42 10.80
C VAL A 157 -0.76 -10.76 11.22
N CYS A 158 -0.75 -9.44 11.44
CA CYS A 158 0.45 -8.73 11.88
C CYS A 158 0.80 -9.08 13.34
N GLY A 159 -0.18 -9.14 14.23
CA GLY A 159 0.03 -9.54 15.63
C GLY A 159 0.63 -10.93 15.77
N ASP A 160 0.19 -11.88 14.96
CA ASP A 160 0.67 -13.27 15.00
C ASP A 160 2.06 -13.45 14.39
N ASN A 161 2.40 -12.69 13.35
CA ASN A 161 3.58 -12.96 12.53
C ASN A 161 4.73 -11.97 12.75
N LEU A 162 4.42 -10.67 12.87
CA LEU A 162 5.46 -9.63 12.95
C LEU A 162 6.44 -9.80 14.11
N PRO A 163 6.01 -10.13 15.35
CA PRO A 163 6.94 -10.34 16.45
C PRO A 163 7.90 -11.52 16.23
N GLN A 164 7.45 -12.54 15.49
CA GLN A 164 8.28 -13.70 15.16
C GLN A 164 9.31 -13.34 14.07
N MET A 165 8.90 -12.60 13.06
CA MET A 165 9.78 -12.15 11.98
C MET A 165 10.88 -11.20 12.49
N LEU A 166 10.57 -10.33 13.44
CA LEU A 166 11.55 -9.41 14.05
C LEU A 166 12.59 -10.12 14.94
N LYS A 167 12.31 -11.32 15.43
CA LYS A 167 13.24 -12.15 16.21
C LYS A 167 14.26 -12.90 15.35
N LEU A 168 14.06 -12.95 14.04
CA LEU A 168 14.96 -13.63 13.08
C LEU A 168 16.16 -12.78 12.63
N LYS A 169 16.49 -11.73 13.40
CA LYS A 169 17.68 -10.87 13.18
C LYS A 169 18.92 -11.46 13.82
#